data_b2a4fa15cecbeb5560e6bd0b381dc1e7
#
_entry.id   b2a4fa15cecbeb5560e6bd0b381dc1e7
#
_cell.length_a   1.000
_cell.length_b   1.000
_cell.length_c   1.000
_cell.angle_alpha   90.00
_cell.angle_beta   90.00
_cell.angle_gamma   90.00
#
_symmetry.space_group_name_H-M   'P 1'
#
loop_
_entity.id
_entity.type
_entity.pdbx_description
1 polymer ?
#
loop_
_entity_poly.entity_id
_entity_poly.type
_entity_poly.pdbx_seq_one_letter_code
_entity_poly.pdbx_strand_id
1 'polypeptide(L)'
;DKAELDSMLIGKNYTRDYSYNYEGKKYFVTSEGSAWKYFYDSSNGQYSPQFDVVGPVTVSKNMAYYGKNNPSTDFDNAPWTMVKEACQLVDDSVDFSLYDNDKDGYVDFVYVIYAGYGEADGEDANTIWPHSYWLMEAGVTCKVDGKYVDLYACGNEMDSYTNHHTGIGTFCHEFSHVLGLPDLYTTEGQTHKTLGSWD
;
A
#
# COMPACT_ATOMS: atom_id res chain seq x y z
N ASP A 1 9.22 -5.03 10.49
CA ASP A 1 9.06 -4.63 11.91
C ASP A 1 8.00 -3.55 12.02
N LYS A 2 6.96 -3.77 12.87
CA LYS A 2 5.85 -2.80 13.07
C LYS A 2 6.36 -1.41 13.46
N ALA A 3 7.35 -1.31 14.35
CA ALA A 3 7.87 -0.03 14.81
C ALA A 3 8.56 0.78 13.69
N GLU A 4 9.18 0.11 12.72
CA GLU A 4 9.74 0.75 11.55
C GLU A 4 8.64 1.24 10.61
N LEU A 5 7.59 0.43 10.39
CA LEU A 5 6.43 0.84 9.60
C LEU A 5 5.68 2.02 10.23
N ASP A 6 5.46 2.00 11.55
CA ASP A 6 4.93 3.16 12.28
C ASP A 6 5.76 4.40 12.00
N SER A 7 7.08 4.31 12.14
CA SER A 7 7.99 5.45 11.91
C SER A 7 7.96 5.93 10.47
N MET A 8 7.92 5.01 9.51
CA MET A 8 7.89 5.29 8.08
C MET A 8 6.56 5.96 7.66
N LEU A 9 5.43 5.58 8.28
CA LEU A 9 4.13 6.14 7.91
C LEU A 9 3.79 7.42 8.65
N ILE A 10 4.08 7.52 9.97
CA ILE A 10 3.63 8.63 10.80
C ILE A 10 4.74 9.43 11.51
N GLY A 11 5.99 9.00 11.40
CA GLY A 11 7.13 9.65 12.08
C GLY A 11 7.41 11.05 11.55
N LYS A 12 7.29 12.08 12.39
CA LYS A 12 7.53 13.48 11.98
C LYS A 12 8.97 13.77 11.55
N ASN A 13 9.92 13.02 12.08
CA ASN A 13 11.35 13.17 11.81
C ASN A 13 11.96 11.83 11.35
N TYR A 14 11.22 11.06 10.56
CA TYR A 14 11.70 9.79 10.07
C TYR A 14 12.87 9.99 9.12
N THR A 15 13.96 9.29 9.39
CA THR A 15 15.13 9.18 8.50
C THR A 15 15.58 7.73 8.51
N ARG A 16 16.08 7.26 7.38
CA ARG A 16 16.62 5.93 7.22
C ARG A 16 17.82 5.93 6.30
N ASP A 17 18.95 5.46 6.82
CA ASP A 17 20.17 5.23 6.04
C ASP A 17 20.24 3.76 5.63
N TYR A 18 20.50 3.50 4.36
CA TYR A 18 20.73 2.17 3.85
C TYR A 18 21.71 2.16 2.69
N SER A 19 22.18 0.99 2.28
CA SER A 19 23.03 0.85 1.10
C SER A 19 22.65 -0.39 0.32
N TYR A 20 22.75 -0.30 -1.00
CA TYR A 20 22.51 -1.41 -1.90
C TYR A 20 23.57 -1.45 -3.01
N ASN A 21 23.69 -2.60 -3.69
CA ASN A 21 24.56 -2.77 -4.82
C ASN A 21 23.74 -2.81 -6.11
N TYR A 22 24.10 -1.98 -7.07
CA TYR A 22 23.49 -1.99 -8.40
C TYR A 22 24.59 -1.86 -9.46
N GLU A 23 24.57 -2.72 -10.47
CA GLU A 23 25.59 -2.77 -11.56
C GLU A 23 27.04 -2.74 -11.05
N GLY A 24 27.32 -3.46 -9.96
CA GLY A 24 28.63 -3.57 -9.36
C GLY A 24 29.12 -2.34 -8.57
N LYS A 25 28.25 -1.35 -8.38
CA LYS A 25 28.51 -0.17 -7.54
C LYS A 25 27.69 -0.22 -6.27
N LYS A 26 28.30 0.22 -5.17
CA LYS A 26 27.60 0.40 -3.89
C LYS A 26 27.05 1.83 -3.81
N TYR A 27 25.77 1.92 -3.52
CA TYR A 27 25.06 3.19 -3.31
C TYR A 27 24.71 3.33 -1.83
N PHE A 28 24.85 4.54 -1.31
CA PHE A 28 24.41 4.92 0.03
C PHE A 28 23.26 5.90 -0.13
N VAL A 29 22.17 5.66 0.57
CA VAL A 29 20.94 6.45 0.47
C VAL A 29 20.48 6.83 1.85
N THR A 30 20.10 8.08 2.00
CA THR A 30 19.33 8.57 3.15
C THR A 30 17.91 8.87 2.66
N SER A 31 16.92 8.15 3.18
CA SER A 31 15.52 8.48 2.98
C SER A 31 15.07 9.39 4.12
N GLU A 32 14.44 10.51 3.78
CA GLU A 32 13.95 11.49 4.74
C GLU A 32 12.45 11.72 4.57
N GLY A 33 11.75 11.80 5.70
CA GLY A 33 10.33 12.05 5.76
C GLY A 33 9.48 10.77 5.72
N SER A 34 8.36 10.83 6.42
CA SER A 34 7.32 9.80 6.44
C SER A 34 6.22 10.10 5.43
N ALA A 35 5.29 9.17 5.24
CA ALA A 35 4.08 9.41 4.46
C ALA A 35 3.28 10.60 5.02
N TRP A 36 3.13 10.68 6.35
CA TRP A 36 2.52 11.85 7.00
C TRP A 36 3.20 13.16 6.60
N LYS A 37 4.55 13.19 6.66
CA LYS A 37 5.31 14.39 6.31
C LYS A 37 5.15 14.77 4.85
N TYR A 38 5.14 13.79 3.95
CA TYR A 38 4.91 14.02 2.52
C TYR A 38 3.58 14.76 2.27
N PHE A 39 2.47 14.28 2.82
CA PHE A 39 1.16 14.91 2.64
C PHE A 39 1.04 16.24 3.37
N TYR A 40 1.61 16.34 4.58
CA TYR A 40 1.63 17.59 5.32
C TYR A 40 2.37 18.71 4.58
N ASP A 41 3.57 18.43 4.08
CA ASP A 41 4.38 19.40 3.34
C ASP A 41 3.75 19.73 1.98
N SER A 42 3.30 18.74 1.23
CA SER A 42 2.66 18.90 -0.09
C SER A 42 1.39 19.76 -0.02
N SER A 43 0.68 19.72 1.10
CA SER A 43 -0.50 20.55 1.34
C SER A 43 -0.20 21.91 1.98
N ASN A 44 1.05 22.29 2.14
CA ASN A 44 1.47 23.47 2.92
C ASN A 44 0.93 23.45 4.37
N GLY A 45 0.94 22.28 5.00
CA GLY A 45 0.50 22.08 6.37
C GLY A 45 -1.02 22.06 6.59
N GLN A 46 -1.81 22.04 5.52
CA GLN A 46 -3.27 22.05 5.61
C GLN A 46 -3.87 20.65 5.79
N TYR A 47 -3.20 19.60 5.31
CA TYR A 47 -3.63 18.23 5.43
C TYR A 47 -2.68 17.44 6.33
N SER A 48 -3.22 16.83 7.36
CA SER A 48 -2.49 16.04 8.35
C SER A 48 -3.16 14.67 8.51
N PRO A 49 -2.86 13.71 7.62
CA PRO A 49 -3.46 12.39 7.69
C PRO A 49 -3.05 11.68 8.99
N GLN A 50 -3.91 10.80 9.48
CA GLN A 50 -3.62 9.94 10.62
C GLN A 50 -3.67 8.49 10.14
N PHE A 51 -2.61 7.75 10.42
CA PHE A 51 -2.50 6.33 10.08
C PHE A 51 -2.21 5.56 11.37
N ASP A 52 -2.89 4.43 11.53
CA ASP A 52 -2.60 3.47 12.60
C ASP A 52 -2.12 2.16 11.98
N VAL A 53 -0.99 1.67 12.42
CA VAL A 53 -0.42 0.41 11.96
C VAL A 53 -0.80 -0.70 12.94
N VAL A 54 -1.45 -1.74 12.45
CA VAL A 54 -1.87 -2.90 13.23
C VAL A 54 -1.29 -4.20 12.67
N GLY A 55 -1.26 -5.23 13.47
CA GLY A 55 -0.68 -6.53 13.10
C GLY A 55 0.77 -6.70 13.61
N PRO A 56 1.59 -7.59 13.02
CA PRO A 56 1.30 -8.40 11.83
C PRO A 56 0.27 -9.52 12.09
N VAL A 57 -0.43 -9.93 11.05
CA VAL A 57 -1.32 -11.10 11.06
C VAL A 57 -0.92 -12.10 9.98
N THR A 58 -1.31 -13.36 10.14
CA THR A 58 -1.02 -14.41 9.16
C THR A 58 -2.31 -14.88 8.51
N VAL A 59 -2.46 -14.59 7.22
CA VAL A 59 -3.59 -15.03 6.40
C VAL A 59 -3.48 -16.52 6.06
N SER A 60 -4.61 -17.15 5.73
CA SER A 60 -4.73 -18.61 5.61
C SER A 60 -4.07 -19.21 4.38
N LYS A 61 -3.77 -18.43 3.35
CA LYS A 61 -3.19 -18.88 2.09
C LYS A 61 -1.82 -18.25 1.86
N ASN A 62 -1.07 -18.83 0.92
CA ASN A 62 0.23 -18.29 0.50
C ASN A 62 0.07 -17.19 -0.56
N MET A 63 1.15 -16.47 -0.83
CA MET A 63 1.23 -15.41 -1.82
C MET A 63 0.63 -15.81 -3.17
N ALA A 64 1.02 -16.97 -3.71
CA ALA A 64 0.57 -17.43 -5.02
C ALA A 64 -0.94 -17.73 -5.10
N TYR A 65 -1.63 -17.91 -3.99
CA TYR A 65 -3.09 -18.03 -4.01
C TYR A 65 -3.74 -16.66 -4.28
N TYR A 66 -3.21 -15.61 -3.69
CA TYR A 66 -3.77 -14.25 -3.81
C TYR A 66 -3.31 -13.54 -5.07
N GLY A 67 -2.01 -13.64 -5.41
CA GLY A 67 -1.35 -12.86 -6.43
C GLY A 67 -1.18 -13.55 -7.78
N LYS A 68 -1.41 -14.90 -7.89
CA LYS A 68 -1.23 -15.54 -9.18
C LYS A 68 -2.13 -14.91 -10.25
N ASN A 69 -1.54 -14.46 -11.35
CA ASN A 69 -2.26 -13.86 -12.45
C ASN A 69 -3.28 -14.80 -13.09
N ASN A 70 -4.47 -14.29 -13.32
CA ASN A 70 -5.51 -14.96 -14.07
C ASN A 70 -5.14 -14.96 -15.57
N PRO A 71 -5.01 -16.13 -16.23
CA PRO A 71 -4.57 -16.20 -17.62
C PRO A 71 -5.47 -15.48 -18.63
N SER A 72 -6.70 -15.14 -18.24
CA SER A 72 -7.68 -14.48 -19.12
C SER A 72 -7.68 -12.96 -18.98
N THR A 73 -7.25 -12.43 -17.84
CA THR A 73 -7.32 -10.99 -17.51
C THR A 73 -5.96 -10.37 -17.25
N ASP A 74 -4.95 -11.20 -16.98
CA ASP A 74 -3.61 -10.78 -16.52
C ASP A 74 -3.61 -9.99 -15.20
N PHE A 75 -4.69 -10.09 -14.44
CA PHE A 75 -4.80 -9.50 -13.09
C PHE A 75 -4.66 -10.56 -12.01
N ASP A 76 -4.25 -10.14 -10.83
CA ASP A 76 -4.17 -10.97 -9.64
C ASP A 76 -5.47 -11.73 -9.36
N ASN A 77 -5.34 -12.97 -8.89
CA ASN A 77 -6.47 -13.87 -8.79
C ASN A 77 -7.43 -13.51 -7.63
N ALA A 78 -6.91 -13.13 -6.46
CA ALA A 78 -7.76 -12.92 -5.28
C ALA A 78 -7.16 -12.00 -4.19
N PRO A 79 -6.47 -10.88 -4.49
CA PRO A 79 -5.86 -10.03 -3.47
C PRO A 79 -6.90 -9.43 -2.50
N TRP A 80 -8.10 -9.15 -2.99
CA TRP A 80 -9.23 -8.68 -2.17
C TRP A 80 -9.63 -9.65 -1.04
N THR A 81 -9.44 -10.95 -1.24
CA THR A 81 -9.73 -11.94 -0.18
C THR A 81 -8.67 -11.88 0.92
N MET A 82 -7.41 -11.57 0.60
CA MET A 82 -6.36 -11.30 1.57
C MET A 82 -6.72 -10.08 2.43
N VAL A 83 -7.13 -8.99 1.79
CA VAL A 83 -7.51 -7.75 2.49
C VAL A 83 -8.66 -8.01 3.45
N LYS A 84 -9.73 -8.67 3.00
CA LYS A 84 -10.85 -9.05 3.86
C LYS A 84 -10.39 -9.89 5.06
N GLU A 85 -9.58 -10.92 4.82
CA GLU A 85 -9.09 -11.80 5.89
C GLU A 85 -8.21 -11.04 6.87
N ALA A 86 -7.33 -10.16 6.39
CA ALA A 86 -6.49 -9.33 7.24
C ALA A 86 -7.34 -8.42 8.16
N CYS A 87 -8.37 -7.74 7.63
CA CYS A 87 -9.28 -6.94 8.43
C CYS A 87 -9.97 -7.77 9.52
N GLN A 88 -10.45 -8.96 9.18
CA GLN A 88 -11.11 -9.85 10.14
C GLN A 88 -10.16 -10.37 11.23
N LEU A 89 -8.89 -10.57 10.90
CA LEU A 89 -7.88 -11.05 11.85
C LEU A 89 -7.43 -9.95 12.85
N VAL A 90 -7.54 -8.68 12.50
CA VAL A 90 -7.19 -7.57 13.38
C VAL A 90 -8.40 -6.93 14.08
N ASP A 91 -9.62 -7.37 13.81
CA ASP A 91 -10.88 -6.82 14.29
C ASP A 91 -10.89 -6.65 15.84
N ASP A 92 -10.40 -7.65 16.57
CA ASP A 92 -10.27 -7.59 18.04
C ASP A 92 -9.18 -6.60 18.54
N SER A 93 -8.35 -6.07 17.65
CA SER A 93 -7.17 -5.24 17.98
C SER A 93 -7.32 -3.78 17.56
N VAL A 94 -8.30 -3.46 16.74
CA VAL A 94 -8.59 -2.13 16.23
C VAL A 94 -10.10 -1.92 16.12
N ASP A 95 -10.57 -0.78 16.57
CA ASP A 95 -11.96 -0.36 16.40
C ASP A 95 -12.13 0.34 15.05
N PHE A 96 -12.58 -0.40 14.04
CA PHE A 96 -12.80 0.12 12.69
C PHE A 96 -13.85 1.23 12.63
N SER A 97 -14.74 1.34 13.62
CA SER A 97 -15.75 2.40 13.66
C SER A 97 -15.16 3.80 13.80
N LEU A 98 -13.90 3.90 14.26
CA LEU A 98 -13.16 5.17 14.40
C LEU A 98 -12.66 5.74 13.07
N TYR A 99 -12.69 4.94 11.98
CA TYR A 99 -12.16 5.27 10.66
C TYR A 99 -13.26 5.51 9.62
N ASP A 100 -14.43 5.91 10.05
CA ASP A 100 -15.57 6.38 9.24
C ASP A 100 -15.83 7.85 9.60
N ASN A 101 -14.97 8.74 9.08
CA ASN A 101 -14.95 10.15 9.48
C ASN A 101 -16.15 10.95 8.95
N ASP A 102 -16.64 10.63 7.75
CA ASP A 102 -17.79 11.28 7.12
C ASP A 102 -19.13 10.63 7.49
N LYS A 103 -19.10 9.50 8.23
CA LYS A 103 -20.25 8.76 8.77
C LYS A 103 -21.18 8.19 7.70
N ASP A 104 -20.62 7.75 6.61
CA ASP A 104 -21.33 7.09 5.52
C ASP A 104 -21.54 5.59 5.75
N GLY A 105 -20.90 5.01 6.78
CA GLY A 105 -20.97 3.60 7.14
C GLY A 105 -19.83 2.76 6.58
N TYR A 106 -18.88 3.39 5.92
CA TYR A 106 -17.68 2.76 5.38
C TYR A 106 -16.43 3.21 6.14
N VAL A 107 -15.45 2.33 6.23
CA VAL A 107 -14.09 2.69 6.66
C VAL A 107 -13.46 3.51 5.54
N ASP A 108 -12.91 4.68 5.86
CA ASP A 108 -12.38 5.62 4.88
C ASP A 108 -11.32 4.97 3.97
N PHE A 109 -10.44 4.15 4.57
CA PHE A 109 -9.39 3.46 3.82
C PHE A 109 -8.68 2.38 4.63
N VAL A 110 -8.29 1.30 3.95
CA VAL A 110 -7.42 0.24 4.49
C VAL A 110 -6.24 0.04 3.54
N TYR A 111 -5.03 0.01 4.09
CA TYR A 111 -3.82 -0.35 3.36
C TYR A 111 -3.22 -1.63 3.93
N VAL A 112 -2.99 -2.64 3.11
CA VAL A 112 -2.36 -3.89 3.50
C VAL A 112 -0.93 -3.95 2.98
N ILE A 113 0.05 -3.96 3.90
CA ILE A 113 1.45 -4.23 3.56
C ILE A 113 1.65 -5.74 3.65
N TYR A 114 1.78 -6.41 2.50
CA TYR A 114 2.02 -7.86 2.47
C TYR A 114 3.51 -8.16 2.52
N ALA A 115 3.86 -9.25 3.22
CA ALA A 115 5.24 -9.66 3.42
C ALA A 115 5.92 -10.08 2.11
N GLY A 116 7.18 -9.69 1.95
CA GLY A 116 8.02 -10.04 0.81
C GLY A 116 7.95 -9.03 -0.33
N TYR A 117 8.23 -9.51 -1.54
CA TYR A 117 8.35 -8.69 -2.74
C TYR A 117 7.05 -8.66 -3.55
N GLY A 118 6.90 -7.65 -4.42
CA GLY A 118 5.75 -7.48 -5.29
C GLY A 118 6.06 -7.67 -6.77
N GLU A 119 5.06 -7.96 -7.58
CA GLU A 119 5.23 -8.16 -9.02
C GLU A 119 5.70 -6.88 -9.73
N ALA A 120 5.29 -5.70 -9.29
CA ALA A 120 5.72 -4.42 -9.85
C ALA A 120 7.23 -4.18 -9.74
N ASP A 121 7.91 -4.84 -8.77
CA ASP A 121 9.36 -4.80 -8.60
C ASP A 121 10.11 -5.86 -9.44
N GLY A 122 9.42 -6.54 -10.37
CA GLY A 122 10.01 -7.53 -11.26
C GLY A 122 10.04 -8.96 -10.72
N GLU A 123 9.30 -9.25 -9.65
CA GLU A 123 9.04 -10.62 -9.22
C GLU A 123 8.09 -11.35 -10.19
N ASP A 124 7.87 -12.65 -9.95
CA ASP A 124 7.05 -13.44 -10.87
C ASP A 124 5.55 -13.19 -10.69
N ALA A 125 4.77 -13.59 -11.69
CA ALA A 125 3.31 -13.46 -11.74
C ALA A 125 2.54 -14.32 -10.70
N ASN A 126 3.21 -14.83 -9.66
CA ASN A 126 2.62 -15.43 -8.48
C ASN A 126 2.71 -14.52 -7.24
N THR A 127 3.26 -13.31 -7.41
CA THR A 127 3.24 -12.28 -6.38
C THR A 127 2.13 -11.26 -6.67
N ILE A 128 1.77 -10.46 -5.68
CA ILE A 128 0.69 -9.48 -5.82
C ILE A 128 1.26 -8.22 -6.47
N TRP A 129 0.54 -7.67 -7.45
CA TRP A 129 0.78 -6.32 -7.95
C TRP A 129 0.26 -5.28 -6.93
N PRO A 130 1.06 -4.32 -6.47
CA PRO A 130 0.57 -3.20 -5.66
C PRO A 130 -0.53 -2.43 -6.39
N HIS A 131 -1.65 -2.20 -5.72
CA HIS A 131 -2.81 -1.56 -6.35
C HIS A 131 -3.79 -0.99 -5.32
N SER A 132 -4.68 -0.12 -5.79
CA SER A 132 -5.87 0.35 -5.09
C SER A 132 -7.13 -0.17 -5.80
N TYR A 133 -8.11 -0.65 -5.02
CA TYR A 133 -9.36 -1.19 -5.57
C TYR A 133 -10.49 -1.22 -4.53
N TRP A 134 -11.68 -1.68 -4.93
CA TRP A 134 -12.85 -1.85 -4.08
C TRP A 134 -13.20 -3.31 -3.89
N LEU A 135 -13.44 -3.72 -2.63
CA LEU A 135 -13.84 -5.09 -2.30
C LEU A 135 -15.19 -5.46 -2.94
N MET A 136 -16.15 -4.53 -2.95
CA MET A 136 -17.48 -4.78 -3.51
C MET A 136 -17.46 -4.95 -5.02
N GLU A 137 -16.61 -4.24 -5.74
CA GLU A 137 -16.39 -4.42 -7.18
C GLU A 137 -15.81 -5.81 -7.48
N ALA A 138 -15.00 -6.35 -6.58
CA ALA A 138 -14.50 -7.72 -6.65
C ALA A 138 -15.53 -8.77 -6.19
N GLY A 139 -16.75 -8.36 -5.84
CA GLY A 139 -17.81 -9.24 -5.33
C GLY A 139 -17.60 -9.71 -3.88
N VAL A 140 -16.75 -9.03 -3.12
CA VAL A 140 -16.42 -9.37 -1.74
C VAL A 140 -17.01 -8.35 -0.77
N THR A 141 -17.69 -8.83 0.26
CA THR A 141 -18.18 -7.99 1.36
C THR A 141 -17.34 -8.24 2.60
N CYS A 142 -16.80 -7.18 3.18
CA CYS A 142 -16.12 -7.16 4.48
C CYS A 142 -16.87 -6.24 5.43
N LYS A 143 -17.25 -6.74 6.60
CA LYS A 143 -17.91 -5.95 7.64
C LYS A 143 -17.27 -6.24 8.98
N VAL A 144 -16.77 -5.19 9.64
CA VAL A 144 -16.08 -5.20 10.94
C VAL A 144 -16.58 -4.00 11.77
N ASP A 145 -16.79 -4.16 13.05
CA ASP A 145 -17.32 -3.12 13.97
C ASP A 145 -18.57 -2.37 13.46
N GLY A 146 -19.41 -3.07 12.69
CA GLY A 146 -20.60 -2.47 12.12
C GLY A 146 -20.39 -1.62 10.87
N LYS A 147 -19.13 -1.44 10.42
CA LYS A 147 -18.73 -0.69 9.22
C LYS A 147 -18.38 -1.64 8.08
N TYR A 148 -18.51 -1.15 6.85
CA TYR A 148 -18.03 -1.86 5.67
C TYR A 148 -16.61 -1.39 5.33
N VAL A 149 -15.72 -2.33 5.03
CA VAL A 149 -14.45 -2.05 4.36
C VAL A 149 -14.69 -2.28 2.88
N ASP A 150 -14.43 -1.27 2.05
CA ASP A 150 -14.59 -1.36 0.61
C ASP A 150 -13.34 -0.84 -0.13
N LEU A 151 -13.04 0.44 -0.02
CA LEU A 151 -11.83 1.01 -0.62
C LEU A 151 -10.59 0.53 0.12
N TYR A 152 -9.69 -0.10 -0.62
CA TYR A 152 -8.41 -0.57 -0.09
C TYR A 152 -7.27 -0.32 -1.06
N ALA A 153 -6.05 -0.36 -0.54
CA ALA A 153 -4.85 -0.58 -1.33
C ALA A 153 -3.96 -1.64 -0.68
N CYS A 154 -3.02 -2.15 -1.45
CA CYS A 154 -1.99 -3.03 -0.92
C CYS A 154 -0.64 -2.76 -1.60
N GLY A 155 0.43 -3.11 -0.89
CA GLY A 155 1.79 -2.99 -1.39
C GLY A 155 2.74 -3.94 -0.69
N ASN A 156 3.88 -4.16 -1.31
CA ASN A 156 4.92 -5.06 -0.82
C ASN A 156 5.72 -4.45 0.34
N GLU A 157 6.14 -5.32 1.25
CA GLU A 157 7.05 -4.94 2.34
C GLU A 157 8.47 -4.66 1.84
N MET A 158 8.95 -5.44 0.86
CA MET A 158 10.35 -5.47 0.44
C MET A 158 10.50 -5.05 -1.03
N ASP A 159 11.48 -4.21 -1.28
CA ASP A 159 11.94 -3.82 -2.62
C ASP A 159 12.94 -4.86 -3.14
N SER A 160 12.69 -5.48 -4.29
CA SER A 160 13.50 -6.55 -4.85
C SER A 160 14.87 -6.08 -5.37
N TYR A 161 14.98 -4.83 -5.79
CA TYR A 161 16.24 -4.27 -6.32
C TYR A 161 17.23 -3.94 -5.21
N THR A 162 16.75 -3.43 -4.10
CA THR A 162 17.60 -3.00 -2.98
C THR A 162 17.69 -4.03 -1.87
N ASN A 163 16.73 -4.96 -1.81
CA ASN A 163 16.55 -5.93 -0.73
C ASN A 163 16.38 -5.26 0.64
N HIS A 164 15.73 -4.12 0.66
CA HIS A 164 15.33 -3.37 1.83
C HIS A 164 13.81 -3.22 1.88
N HIS A 165 13.26 -2.73 2.97
CA HIS A 165 11.86 -2.35 3.01
C HIS A 165 11.54 -1.35 1.90
N THR A 166 10.42 -1.53 1.23
CA THR A 166 9.88 -0.56 0.28
C THR A 166 9.73 0.80 0.96
N GLY A 167 10.09 1.86 0.26
CA GLY A 167 9.90 3.24 0.75
C GLY A 167 8.43 3.63 0.77
N ILE A 168 8.18 4.89 1.13
CA ILE A 168 6.80 5.43 1.19
C ILE A 168 6.18 5.69 -0.19
N GLY A 169 6.93 5.55 -1.29
CA GLY A 169 6.49 5.95 -2.63
C GLY A 169 5.18 5.27 -3.05
N THR A 170 5.18 3.93 -3.08
CA THR A 170 3.98 3.14 -3.44
C THR A 170 2.81 3.45 -2.50
N PHE A 171 3.05 3.55 -1.19
CA PHE A 171 2.00 3.92 -0.25
C PHE A 171 1.40 5.30 -0.56
N CYS A 172 2.24 6.31 -0.80
CA CYS A 172 1.78 7.65 -1.12
C CYS A 172 1.05 7.70 -2.46
N HIS A 173 1.50 6.93 -3.46
CA HIS A 173 0.83 6.80 -4.75
C HIS A 173 -0.59 6.24 -4.58
N GLU A 174 -0.73 5.08 -3.97
CA GLU A 174 -2.03 4.43 -3.77
C GLU A 174 -2.96 5.24 -2.86
N PHE A 175 -2.41 5.86 -1.81
CA PHE A 175 -3.19 6.75 -0.96
C PHE A 175 -3.63 8.04 -1.68
N SER A 176 -2.88 8.50 -2.66
CA SER A 176 -3.29 9.64 -3.48
C SER A 176 -4.54 9.32 -4.33
N HIS A 177 -4.71 8.07 -4.78
CA HIS A 177 -5.95 7.64 -5.44
C HIS A 177 -7.16 7.74 -4.50
N VAL A 178 -6.99 7.42 -3.22
CA VAL A 178 -8.03 7.60 -2.19
C VAL A 178 -8.42 9.08 -2.04
N LEU A 179 -7.45 9.98 -2.17
CA LEU A 179 -7.69 11.43 -2.16
C LEU A 179 -8.29 11.96 -3.48
N GLY A 180 -8.55 11.09 -4.46
CA GLY A 180 -9.20 11.42 -5.73
C GLY A 180 -8.24 11.84 -6.84
N LEU A 181 -6.92 11.63 -6.68
CA LEU A 181 -5.95 11.90 -7.74
C LEU A 181 -5.88 10.71 -8.71
N PRO A 182 -5.95 10.94 -10.04
CA PRO A 182 -5.71 9.89 -11.03
C PRO A 182 -4.21 9.66 -11.21
N ASP A 183 -3.86 8.56 -11.91
CA ASP A 183 -2.50 8.39 -12.46
C ASP A 183 -2.14 9.58 -13.35
N LEU A 184 -0.98 10.15 -13.12
CA LEU A 184 -0.48 11.29 -13.90
C LEU A 184 0.48 10.86 -15.01
N TYR A 185 0.78 9.56 -15.11
CA TYR A 185 1.50 8.94 -16.23
C TYR A 185 0.51 8.30 -17.23
N THR A 186 1.02 7.92 -18.39
CA THR A 186 0.20 7.32 -19.46
C THR A 186 -0.03 5.85 -19.18
N THR A 187 -1.26 5.45 -18.90
CA THR A 187 -1.67 4.05 -18.65
C THR A 187 -1.96 3.26 -19.94
N GLU A 188 -2.09 3.92 -21.11
CA GLU A 188 -2.51 3.32 -22.38
C GLU A 188 -1.40 3.31 -23.46
N GLY A 189 -0.18 2.91 -23.13
CA GLY A 189 0.87 2.67 -24.14
C GLY A 189 1.30 3.89 -24.98
N GLN A 190 0.97 5.10 -24.57
CA GLN A 190 1.39 6.33 -25.25
C GLN A 190 2.83 6.67 -24.88
N THR A 191 3.53 7.32 -25.80
CA THR A 191 4.99 7.52 -25.74
C THR A 191 5.44 8.76 -24.99
N HIS A 192 4.55 9.58 -24.45
CA HIS A 192 4.92 10.78 -23.71
C HIS A 192 4.66 10.61 -22.20
N LYS A 193 5.60 11.12 -21.42
CA LYS A 193 5.50 11.17 -19.96
C LYS A 193 4.95 12.53 -19.53
N THR A 194 3.97 12.55 -18.66
CA THR A 194 3.33 13.78 -18.18
C THR A 194 4.24 14.55 -17.22
N LEU A 195 4.75 13.88 -16.18
CA LEU A 195 5.62 14.46 -15.14
C LEU A 195 7.03 13.86 -15.14
N GLY A 196 7.34 12.91 -16.02
CA GLY A 196 8.63 12.25 -16.08
C GLY A 196 8.89 11.38 -14.86
N SER A 197 9.99 11.68 -14.14
CA SER A 197 10.39 10.92 -12.94
C SER A 197 9.79 11.48 -11.64
N TRP A 198 8.82 12.37 -11.72
CA TRP A 198 8.15 13.01 -10.57
C TRP A 198 6.75 12.47 -10.28
N ASP A 199 6.36 11.44 -11.01
CA ASP A 199 5.10 10.74 -10.85
C ASP A 199 5.34 9.34 -10.32
#